data_8bc62b4286b4803b57639501e15ddfde
#
_entry.id   8bc62b4286b4803b57639501e15ddfde
#
_cell.length_a   1.000
_cell.length_b   1.000
_cell.length_c   1.000
_cell.angle_alpha   90.00
_cell.angle_beta   90.00
_cell.angle_gamma   90.00
#
_symmetry.space_group_name_H-M   'P 1'
#
loop_
_entity.id
_entity.type
_entity.pdbx_description
1 polymer ?
#
loop_
_entity_poly.entity_id
_entity_poly.type
_entity_poly.pdbx_seq_one_letter_code
_entity_poly.pdbx_strand_id
1 'polypeptide(L)'
;MLKAPLALLMMMAVSATAAEPSPSQVRPLQVGNLTIQQGKPAIIVSTTGNDAESALKLARQAAQTPQVQVVELRVDKLDFATHVDKVTQLGQAMRRELKGKPLLLTLRTKEEGGSLSPDDASYIALYQQWLEAGFADLIDIEMRIGAQAVDQLVKQAHQHHVAVILSYHDFQATPDNADMLRRLTWQAAHGADILKIAVMPKTPQDVSRLTDVTWQMRQRSDKPLLTMSMGGLGAVTRMSGEVFGSNLTFGTLGEASAPGQLDVQALDQTLTTLHKANAS
;
A
#
# COMPACT_ATOMS: atom_id res chain seq x y z
N MET A 1 11.48 32.36 75.74
CA MET A 1 11.23 31.10 75.00
C MET A 1 10.40 31.47 73.75
N LEU A 2 11.06 31.71 72.63
CA LEU A 2 10.41 32.00 71.38
C LEU A 2 10.28 30.70 70.56
N LYS A 3 9.06 30.30 70.17
CA LYS A 3 8.81 29.20 69.26
C LYS A 3 8.74 29.75 67.81
N ALA A 4 9.65 29.32 66.97
CA ALA A 4 9.60 29.59 65.52
C ALA A 4 8.59 28.64 64.78
N PRO A 5 7.82 29.11 63.82
CA PRO A 5 6.96 28.23 63.04
C PRO A 5 7.76 27.56 61.93
N LEU A 6 7.56 26.24 61.78
CA LEU A 6 8.08 25.40 60.72
C LEU A 6 7.24 25.60 59.46
N ALA A 7 7.79 26.28 58.45
CA ALA A 7 7.13 26.43 57.17
C ALA A 7 7.32 25.15 56.34
N LEU A 8 6.23 24.42 56.05
CA LEU A 8 6.19 23.24 55.20
C LEU A 8 6.17 23.68 53.72
N LEU A 9 7.30 23.55 53.04
CA LEU A 9 7.43 23.84 51.60
C LEU A 9 6.86 22.67 50.79
N MET A 10 5.66 22.84 50.26
CA MET A 10 5.02 21.83 49.40
C MET A 10 5.59 21.99 47.96
N MET A 11 6.51 21.13 47.58
CA MET A 11 7.01 21.04 46.19
C MET A 11 5.92 20.42 45.32
N MET A 12 5.25 21.23 44.52
CA MET A 12 4.41 20.72 43.40
C MET A 12 5.34 20.21 42.31
N ALA A 13 5.39 18.89 42.14
CA ALA A 13 6.00 18.26 40.97
C ALA A 13 5.08 18.53 39.76
N VAL A 14 5.48 19.43 38.90
CA VAL A 14 4.86 19.60 37.56
C VAL A 14 5.34 18.43 36.72
N SER A 15 4.47 17.42 36.55
CA SER A 15 4.70 16.37 35.57
C SER A 15 4.59 17.01 34.18
N ALA A 16 5.73 17.22 33.55
CA ALA A 16 5.76 17.56 32.10
C ALA A 16 5.22 16.33 31.34
N THR A 17 3.98 16.38 30.91
CA THR A 17 3.48 15.45 29.87
C THR A 17 4.28 15.72 28.62
N ALA A 18 5.13 14.77 28.21
CA ALA A 18 5.78 14.82 26.93
C ALA A 18 4.67 14.97 25.88
N ALA A 19 4.73 16.02 25.07
CA ALA A 19 3.82 16.19 23.95
C ALA A 19 3.96 14.96 23.05
N GLU A 20 2.83 14.35 22.68
CA GLU A 20 2.84 13.27 21.69
C GLU A 20 3.49 13.80 20.40
N PRO A 21 4.38 13.01 19.77
CA PRO A 21 5.03 13.43 18.54
C PRO A 21 3.95 13.73 17.49
N SER A 22 4.01 14.88 16.87
CA SER A 22 3.15 15.21 15.73
C SER A 22 3.40 14.21 14.60
N PRO A 23 2.36 13.78 13.88
CA PRO A 23 2.53 12.83 12.78
C PRO A 23 3.51 13.39 11.74
N SER A 24 4.39 12.53 11.23
CA SER A 24 5.29 12.91 10.14
C SER A 24 4.45 13.29 8.92
N GLN A 25 4.75 14.44 8.33
CA GLN A 25 4.12 14.81 7.06
C GLN A 25 4.53 13.81 5.99
N VAL A 26 3.56 13.38 5.17
CA VAL A 26 3.84 12.51 4.03
C VAL A 26 4.70 13.27 3.03
N ARG A 27 5.85 12.71 2.68
CA ARG A 27 6.63 13.22 1.55
C ARG A 27 5.86 12.91 0.26
N PRO A 28 5.47 13.93 -0.53
CA PRO A 28 4.80 13.69 -1.79
C PRO A 28 5.62 12.79 -2.70
N LEU A 29 5.00 11.73 -3.21
CA LEU A 29 5.59 10.80 -4.17
C LEU A 29 4.95 11.02 -5.53
N GLN A 30 5.74 11.43 -6.51
CA GLN A 30 5.28 11.58 -7.89
C GLN A 30 5.39 10.26 -8.63
N VAL A 31 4.27 9.78 -9.21
CA VAL A 31 4.21 8.57 -10.03
C VAL A 31 3.43 8.89 -11.31
N GLY A 32 4.11 9.00 -12.43
CA GLY A 32 3.49 9.51 -13.65
C GLY A 32 2.82 10.87 -13.40
N ASN A 33 1.54 10.98 -13.71
CA ASN A 33 0.74 12.19 -13.49
C ASN A 33 0.07 12.26 -12.10
N LEU A 34 0.29 11.28 -11.23
CA LEU A 34 -0.28 11.20 -9.89
C LEU A 34 0.73 11.67 -8.84
N THR A 35 0.30 12.54 -7.93
CA THR A 35 1.02 12.82 -6.69
C THR A 35 0.34 12.11 -5.54
N ILE A 36 1.01 11.12 -4.94
CA ILE A 36 0.56 10.44 -3.73
C ILE A 36 1.06 11.27 -2.54
N GLN A 37 0.14 11.76 -1.73
CA GLN A 37 0.43 12.66 -0.62
C GLN A 37 -0.55 12.49 0.54
N GLN A 38 -0.44 13.30 1.57
CA GLN A 38 -1.41 13.36 2.64
C GLN A 38 -2.77 13.83 2.14
N GLY A 39 -3.85 13.31 2.71
CA GLY A 39 -5.24 13.63 2.38
C GLY A 39 -6.01 12.40 1.91
N LYS A 40 -7.00 12.61 1.05
CA LYS A 40 -7.85 11.53 0.53
C LYS A 40 -7.00 10.44 -0.15
N PRO A 41 -7.11 9.17 0.27
CA PRO A 41 -6.36 8.06 -0.31
C PRO A 41 -6.61 7.90 -1.82
N ALA A 42 -5.55 7.64 -2.59
CA ALA A 42 -5.66 7.27 -3.99
C ALA A 42 -6.21 5.85 -4.15
N ILE A 43 -7.10 5.65 -5.11
CA ILE A 43 -7.75 4.34 -5.34
C ILE A 43 -7.01 3.58 -6.44
N ILE A 44 -6.61 2.34 -6.11
CA ILE A 44 -6.04 1.36 -7.02
C ILE A 44 -7.13 0.37 -7.41
N VAL A 45 -7.21 -0.01 -8.68
CA VAL A 45 -8.02 -1.14 -9.16
C VAL A 45 -7.12 -2.17 -9.83
N SER A 46 -7.43 -3.47 -9.65
CA SER A 46 -6.60 -4.56 -10.14
C SER A 46 -7.27 -5.33 -11.27
N THR A 47 -6.47 -5.85 -12.20
CA THR A 47 -6.94 -6.85 -13.16
C THR A 47 -7.29 -8.17 -12.44
N THR A 48 -8.38 -8.81 -12.85
CA THR A 48 -8.85 -10.09 -12.27
C THR A 48 -8.94 -11.22 -13.29
N GLY A 49 -9.06 -10.88 -14.58
CA GLY A 49 -9.08 -11.86 -15.67
C GLY A 49 -7.70 -12.47 -15.96
N ASN A 50 -7.68 -13.54 -16.76
CA ASN A 50 -6.50 -14.33 -17.06
C ASN A 50 -5.93 -14.09 -18.47
N ASP A 51 -6.52 -13.20 -19.25
CA ASP A 51 -6.12 -12.90 -20.61
C ASP A 51 -5.89 -11.40 -20.89
N ALA A 52 -5.31 -11.10 -22.04
CA ALA A 52 -4.99 -9.73 -22.43
C ALA A 52 -6.24 -8.89 -22.72
N GLU A 53 -7.31 -9.48 -23.22
CA GLU A 53 -8.53 -8.76 -23.58
C GLU A 53 -9.23 -8.22 -22.32
N SER A 54 -9.39 -9.04 -21.30
CA SER A 54 -9.96 -8.64 -20.01
C SER A 54 -9.14 -7.55 -19.33
N ALA A 55 -7.80 -7.64 -19.36
CA ALA A 55 -6.92 -6.61 -18.81
C ALA A 55 -7.04 -5.28 -19.58
N LEU A 56 -7.09 -5.30 -20.91
CA LEU A 56 -7.28 -4.10 -21.74
C LEU A 56 -8.66 -3.50 -21.58
N LYS A 57 -9.69 -4.33 -21.40
CA LYS A 57 -11.05 -3.86 -21.10
C LYS A 57 -11.08 -3.08 -19.79
N LEU A 58 -10.45 -3.62 -18.73
CA LEU A 58 -10.33 -2.93 -17.46
C LEU A 58 -9.55 -1.61 -17.61
N ALA A 59 -8.43 -1.61 -18.34
CA ALA A 59 -7.63 -0.41 -18.55
C ALA A 59 -8.44 0.71 -19.22
N ARG A 60 -9.22 0.39 -20.28
CA ARG A 60 -10.12 1.35 -20.94
C ARG A 60 -11.21 1.88 -19.99
N GLN A 61 -11.81 1.00 -19.20
CA GLN A 61 -12.81 1.39 -18.22
C GLN A 61 -12.22 2.29 -17.12
N ALA A 62 -11.07 1.93 -16.59
CA ALA A 62 -10.34 2.72 -15.60
C ALA A 62 -9.93 4.09 -16.13
N ALA A 63 -9.51 4.18 -17.40
CA ALA A 63 -9.16 5.45 -18.04
C ALA A 63 -10.33 6.44 -18.09
N GLN A 64 -11.57 5.93 -18.15
CA GLN A 64 -12.80 6.71 -18.17
C GLN A 64 -13.43 6.94 -16.78
N THR A 65 -12.86 6.34 -15.72
CA THR A 65 -13.35 6.41 -14.35
C THR A 65 -12.46 7.35 -13.54
N PRO A 66 -12.87 8.62 -13.29
CA PRO A 66 -12.02 9.60 -12.59
C PRO A 66 -11.61 9.18 -11.18
N GLN A 67 -12.43 8.34 -10.52
CA GLN A 67 -12.20 7.83 -9.18
C GLN A 67 -11.02 6.85 -9.10
N VAL A 68 -10.60 6.26 -10.21
CA VAL A 68 -9.42 5.39 -10.28
C VAL A 68 -8.18 6.23 -10.53
N GLN A 69 -7.18 6.13 -9.65
CA GLN A 69 -5.90 6.82 -9.82
C GLN A 69 -4.79 5.91 -10.33
N VAL A 70 -4.79 4.62 -9.94
CA VAL A 70 -3.77 3.64 -10.33
C VAL A 70 -4.43 2.37 -10.83
N VAL A 71 -3.86 1.73 -11.86
CA VAL A 71 -4.30 0.40 -12.30
C VAL A 71 -3.20 -0.62 -12.05
N GLU A 72 -3.54 -1.71 -11.38
CA GLU A 72 -2.64 -2.81 -11.10
C GLU A 72 -2.82 -3.93 -12.12
N LEU A 73 -1.74 -4.28 -12.83
CA LEU A 73 -1.66 -5.49 -13.62
C LEU A 73 -1.21 -6.65 -12.73
N ARG A 74 -2.11 -7.58 -12.41
CA ARG A 74 -1.85 -8.82 -11.69
C ARG A 74 -1.32 -9.88 -12.66
N VAL A 75 0.00 -9.93 -12.80
CA VAL A 75 0.66 -10.84 -13.74
C VAL A 75 0.39 -12.30 -13.37
N ASP A 76 0.35 -12.60 -12.08
CA ASP A 76 0.10 -13.97 -11.58
C ASP A 76 -1.26 -14.56 -11.99
N LYS A 77 -2.21 -13.73 -12.43
CA LYS A 77 -3.51 -14.18 -12.93
C LYS A 77 -3.50 -14.58 -14.39
N LEU A 78 -2.51 -14.13 -15.16
CA LEU A 78 -2.46 -14.34 -16.59
C LEU A 78 -2.05 -15.78 -16.96
N ASP A 79 -2.70 -16.37 -17.97
CA ASP A 79 -2.35 -17.70 -18.50
C ASP A 79 -0.94 -17.73 -19.10
N PHE A 80 -0.37 -16.57 -19.39
CA PHE A 80 0.98 -16.39 -19.95
C PHE A 80 1.94 -15.64 -18.99
N ALA A 81 1.68 -15.70 -17.70
CA ALA A 81 2.39 -14.94 -16.66
C ALA A 81 3.93 -15.04 -16.70
N THR A 82 4.48 -16.18 -17.11
CA THR A 82 5.92 -16.41 -17.22
C THR A 82 6.52 -16.04 -18.60
N HIS A 83 5.67 -15.65 -19.55
CA HIS A 83 6.12 -15.25 -20.89
C HIS A 83 6.39 -13.75 -20.92
N VAL A 84 7.63 -13.35 -20.65
CA VAL A 84 8.05 -11.95 -20.50
C VAL A 84 7.58 -11.08 -21.67
N ASP A 85 7.78 -11.51 -22.91
CA ASP A 85 7.40 -10.75 -24.09
C ASP A 85 5.90 -10.47 -24.16
N LYS A 86 5.06 -11.46 -23.83
CA LYS A 86 3.60 -11.31 -23.83
C LYS A 86 3.13 -10.36 -22.71
N VAL A 87 3.72 -10.46 -21.53
CA VAL A 87 3.44 -9.54 -20.40
C VAL A 87 3.89 -8.13 -20.77
N THR A 88 5.06 -7.98 -21.38
CA THR A 88 5.57 -6.69 -21.86
C THR A 88 4.65 -6.06 -22.89
N GLN A 89 4.23 -6.82 -23.91
CA GLN A 89 3.29 -6.35 -24.93
C GLN A 89 1.96 -5.90 -24.32
N LEU A 90 1.42 -6.68 -23.38
CA LEU A 90 0.21 -6.33 -22.65
C LEU A 90 0.41 -5.04 -21.82
N GLY A 91 1.48 -4.95 -21.04
CA GLY A 91 1.79 -3.78 -20.22
C GLY A 91 1.89 -2.51 -21.07
N GLN A 92 2.61 -2.55 -22.19
CA GLN A 92 2.70 -1.44 -23.13
C GLN A 92 1.36 -1.07 -23.76
N ALA A 93 0.50 -2.06 -24.06
CA ALA A 93 -0.84 -1.81 -24.56
C ALA A 93 -1.73 -1.16 -23.49
N MET A 94 -1.71 -1.67 -22.24
CA MET A 94 -2.43 -1.07 -21.11
C MET A 94 -1.98 0.36 -20.86
N ARG A 95 -0.68 0.66 -20.90
CA ARG A 95 -0.15 2.02 -20.71
C ARG A 95 -0.75 3.01 -21.72
N ARG A 96 -0.92 2.61 -22.99
CA ARG A 96 -1.59 3.45 -24.01
C ARG A 96 -3.07 3.70 -23.70
N GLU A 97 -3.78 2.66 -23.26
CA GLU A 97 -5.20 2.75 -22.90
C GLU A 97 -5.44 3.60 -21.64
N LEU A 98 -4.53 3.59 -20.68
CA LEU A 98 -4.64 4.29 -19.39
C LEU A 98 -4.54 5.82 -19.47
N LYS A 99 -4.12 6.36 -20.62
CA LYS A 99 -4.08 7.83 -20.87
C LYS A 99 -3.36 8.63 -19.79
N GLY A 100 -2.24 8.08 -19.29
CA GLY A 100 -1.39 8.72 -18.29
C GLY A 100 -1.67 8.35 -16.83
N LYS A 101 -2.69 7.54 -16.55
CA LYS A 101 -2.82 6.94 -15.20
C LYS A 101 -1.69 5.93 -14.98
N PRO A 102 -1.06 5.92 -13.79
CA PRO A 102 0.01 4.99 -13.47
C PRO A 102 -0.39 3.52 -13.59
N LEU A 103 0.53 2.72 -14.12
CA LEU A 103 0.44 1.26 -14.18
C LEU A 103 1.33 0.65 -13.11
N LEU A 104 0.73 -0.07 -12.16
CA LEU A 104 1.39 -0.88 -11.15
C LEU A 104 1.51 -2.32 -11.67
N LEU A 105 2.73 -2.85 -11.68
CA LEU A 105 3.01 -4.24 -12.02
C LEU A 105 3.16 -5.09 -10.75
N THR A 106 2.38 -6.16 -10.64
CA THR A 106 2.40 -7.07 -9.49
C THR A 106 2.46 -8.53 -9.91
N LEU A 107 3.47 -9.25 -9.49
CA LEU A 107 3.53 -10.72 -9.48
C LEU A 107 3.29 -11.19 -8.05
N ARG A 108 2.04 -11.52 -7.70
CA ARG A 108 1.70 -12.02 -6.37
C ARG A 108 1.91 -13.52 -6.31
N THR A 109 2.69 -13.98 -5.32
CA THR A 109 2.97 -15.41 -5.14
C THR A 109 1.86 -16.11 -4.36
N LYS A 110 1.79 -17.45 -4.46
CA LYS A 110 0.82 -18.26 -3.68
C LYS A 110 1.01 -18.10 -2.18
N GLU A 111 2.25 -17.90 -1.75
CA GLU A 111 2.62 -17.68 -0.36
C GLU A 111 1.93 -16.42 0.21
N GLU A 112 1.69 -15.43 -0.64
CA GLU A 112 1.01 -14.18 -0.30
C GLU A 112 -0.36 -14.03 -0.99
N GLY A 113 -1.03 -15.16 -1.31
CA GLY A 113 -2.41 -15.19 -1.81
C GLY A 113 -2.58 -14.99 -3.31
N GLY A 114 -1.52 -15.15 -4.09
CA GLY A 114 -1.56 -15.13 -5.55
C GLY A 114 -1.77 -16.50 -6.20
N SER A 115 -1.44 -16.60 -7.47
CA SER A 115 -1.69 -17.80 -8.29
C SER A 115 -0.43 -18.57 -8.68
N LEU A 116 0.76 -17.98 -8.58
CA LEU A 116 2.04 -18.56 -8.98
C LEU A 116 2.98 -18.75 -7.81
N SER A 117 3.86 -19.76 -7.91
CA SER A 117 4.96 -19.99 -6.95
C SER A 117 6.29 -20.11 -7.71
N PRO A 118 6.80 -19.04 -8.31
CA PRO A 118 8.14 -19.03 -8.86
C PRO A 118 9.14 -19.18 -7.71
N ASP A 119 10.28 -19.84 -7.95
CA ASP A 119 11.42 -19.71 -7.05
C ASP A 119 11.94 -18.26 -7.03
N ASP A 120 12.74 -17.90 -6.01
CA ASP A 120 13.19 -16.53 -5.84
C ASP A 120 14.06 -16.04 -7.02
N ALA A 121 14.86 -16.91 -7.63
CA ALA A 121 15.68 -16.56 -8.79
C ALA A 121 14.81 -16.21 -10.00
N SER A 122 13.78 -17.01 -10.27
CA SER A 122 12.80 -16.77 -11.35
C SER A 122 11.99 -15.50 -11.09
N TYR A 123 11.56 -15.28 -9.84
CA TYR A 123 10.84 -14.07 -9.43
C TYR A 123 11.68 -12.82 -9.73
N ILE A 124 12.94 -12.81 -9.30
CA ILE A 124 13.87 -11.70 -9.52
C ILE A 124 14.10 -11.48 -11.02
N ALA A 125 14.38 -12.55 -11.78
CA ALA A 125 14.67 -12.47 -13.21
C ALA A 125 13.48 -11.90 -14.01
N LEU A 126 12.24 -12.24 -13.64
CA LEU A 126 11.03 -11.70 -14.26
C LEU A 126 10.92 -10.19 -14.03
N TYR A 127 11.06 -9.73 -12.79
CA TYR A 127 11.02 -8.28 -12.49
C TYR A 127 12.13 -7.51 -13.20
N GLN A 128 13.34 -8.05 -13.27
CA GLN A 128 14.46 -7.40 -13.96
C GLN A 128 14.14 -7.16 -15.44
N GLN A 129 13.61 -8.17 -16.13
CA GLN A 129 13.25 -8.07 -17.54
C GLN A 129 12.09 -7.09 -17.78
N TRP A 130 11.08 -7.07 -16.89
CA TRP A 130 9.97 -6.11 -17.00
C TRP A 130 10.39 -4.68 -16.70
N LEU A 131 11.33 -4.47 -15.80
CA LEU A 131 11.92 -3.15 -15.54
C LEU A 131 12.67 -2.62 -16.76
N GLU A 132 13.47 -3.46 -17.41
CA GLU A 132 14.15 -3.11 -18.67
C GLU A 132 13.16 -2.77 -19.80
N ALA A 133 12.00 -3.45 -19.83
CA ALA A 133 10.95 -3.20 -20.82
C ALA A 133 10.21 -1.86 -20.61
N GLY A 134 10.29 -1.23 -19.44
CA GLY A 134 9.94 0.17 -19.18
C GLY A 134 8.45 0.52 -19.32
N PHE A 135 7.53 -0.41 -19.07
CA PHE A 135 6.10 -0.14 -19.18
C PHE A 135 5.41 0.18 -17.85
N ALA A 136 5.99 -0.18 -16.71
CA ALA A 136 5.44 0.05 -15.39
C ALA A 136 5.90 1.40 -14.80
N ASP A 137 5.01 2.07 -14.06
CA ASP A 137 5.32 3.27 -13.27
C ASP A 137 5.58 2.91 -11.80
N LEU A 138 4.99 1.79 -11.34
CA LEU A 138 5.22 1.19 -10.02
C LEU A 138 5.38 -0.33 -10.15
N ILE A 139 6.12 -0.91 -9.21
CA ILE A 139 6.17 -2.37 -9.01
C ILE A 139 5.88 -2.71 -7.56
N ASP A 140 5.24 -3.87 -7.33
CA ASP A 140 5.01 -4.43 -5.98
C ASP A 140 5.94 -5.62 -5.79
N ILE A 141 6.91 -5.50 -4.88
CA ILE A 141 7.88 -6.54 -4.54
C ILE A 141 7.53 -7.11 -3.16
N GLU A 142 7.42 -8.42 -3.06
CA GLU A 142 7.22 -9.11 -1.78
C GLU A 142 8.51 -9.12 -0.95
N MET A 143 8.43 -8.68 0.30
CA MET A 143 9.61 -8.64 1.18
C MET A 143 10.18 -10.03 1.52
N ARG A 144 9.43 -11.11 1.27
CA ARG A 144 9.81 -12.50 1.58
C ARG A 144 11.07 -12.99 0.85
N ILE A 145 11.41 -12.40 -0.31
CA ILE A 145 12.59 -12.80 -1.10
C ILE A 145 13.93 -12.42 -0.44
N GLY A 146 13.89 -11.76 0.72
CA GLY A 146 15.05 -11.42 1.52
C GLY A 146 15.72 -10.09 1.15
N ALA A 147 16.51 -9.57 2.08
CA ALA A 147 17.08 -8.23 2.00
C ALA A 147 17.92 -7.99 0.74
N GLN A 148 18.84 -8.88 0.44
CA GLN A 148 19.76 -8.72 -0.70
C GLN A 148 19.03 -8.62 -2.04
N ALA A 149 18.03 -9.49 -2.25
CA ALA A 149 17.25 -9.50 -3.49
C ALA A 149 16.33 -8.27 -3.59
N VAL A 150 15.71 -7.89 -2.47
CA VAL A 150 14.89 -6.67 -2.40
C VAL A 150 15.74 -5.45 -2.72
N ASP A 151 16.90 -5.25 -2.07
CA ASP A 151 17.79 -4.11 -2.30
C ASP A 151 18.24 -4.04 -3.76
N GLN A 152 18.54 -5.17 -4.39
CA GLN A 152 18.91 -5.24 -5.79
C GLN A 152 17.78 -4.80 -6.71
N LEU A 153 16.55 -5.32 -6.52
CA LEU A 153 15.39 -4.96 -7.34
C LEU A 153 14.96 -3.51 -7.12
N VAL A 154 14.97 -3.02 -5.87
CA VAL A 154 14.67 -1.62 -5.55
C VAL A 154 15.64 -0.68 -6.26
N LYS A 155 16.94 -0.97 -6.16
CA LYS A 155 17.98 -0.19 -6.85
C LYS A 155 17.75 -0.16 -8.36
N GLN A 156 17.45 -1.30 -8.98
CA GLN A 156 17.20 -1.38 -10.41
C GLN A 156 15.91 -0.62 -10.79
N ALA A 157 14.83 -0.77 -10.03
CA ALA A 157 13.59 -0.03 -10.25
C ALA A 157 13.83 1.50 -10.24
N HIS A 158 14.57 2.00 -9.25
CA HIS A 158 14.89 3.42 -9.16
C HIS A 158 15.78 3.90 -10.32
N GLN A 159 16.69 3.06 -10.84
CA GLN A 159 17.47 3.37 -12.05
C GLN A 159 16.59 3.53 -13.29
N HIS A 160 15.47 2.83 -13.35
CA HIS A 160 14.45 2.93 -14.39
C HIS A 160 13.34 3.96 -14.08
N HIS A 161 13.48 4.75 -13.02
CA HIS A 161 12.48 5.72 -12.55
C HIS A 161 11.12 5.09 -12.20
N VAL A 162 11.12 3.84 -11.76
CA VAL A 162 9.95 3.09 -11.32
C VAL A 162 9.87 3.13 -9.80
N ALA A 163 8.72 3.55 -9.26
CA ALA A 163 8.49 3.56 -7.82
C ALA A 163 8.22 2.15 -7.28
N VAL A 164 8.61 1.90 -6.03
CA VAL A 164 8.55 0.56 -5.43
C VAL A 164 7.61 0.52 -4.24
N ILE A 165 6.63 -0.38 -4.31
CA ILE A 165 5.88 -0.87 -3.16
C ILE A 165 6.61 -2.10 -2.62
N LEU A 166 7.06 -2.08 -1.36
CA LEU A 166 7.41 -3.32 -0.67
C LEU A 166 6.19 -3.81 0.11
N SER A 167 5.86 -5.09 -0.04
CA SER A 167 4.61 -5.63 0.47
C SER A 167 4.80 -6.87 1.35
N TYR A 168 3.84 -7.04 2.26
CA TYR A 168 3.59 -8.23 3.04
C TYR A 168 2.10 -8.50 3.13
N HIS A 169 1.71 -9.77 2.93
CA HIS A 169 0.33 -10.22 3.04
C HIS A 169 0.24 -11.43 3.97
N ASP A 170 -0.72 -11.40 4.89
CA ASP A 170 -1.09 -12.54 5.72
C ASP A 170 -2.59 -12.83 5.56
N PHE A 171 -2.92 -13.90 4.85
CA PHE A 171 -4.30 -14.32 4.60
C PHE A 171 -4.87 -15.19 5.73
N GLN A 172 -4.08 -15.50 6.78
CA GLN A 172 -4.47 -16.38 7.87
C GLN A 172 -4.79 -15.63 9.15
N ALA A 173 -4.09 -14.53 9.39
CA ALA A 173 -4.17 -13.80 10.66
C ALA A 173 -3.80 -12.32 10.52
N THR A 174 -4.01 -11.58 11.61
CA THR A 174 -3.40 -10.26 11.86
C THR A 174 -2.29 -10.44 12.89
N PRO A 175 -1.02 -10.28 12.54
CA PRO A 175 0.10 -10.35 13.46
C PRO A 175 -0.01 -9.33 14.61
N ASP A 176 0.82 -9.45 15.63
CA ASP A 176 0.89 -8.44 16.69
C ASP A 176 1.46 -7.10 16.18
N ASN A 177 1.26 -6.05 16.98
CA ASN A 177 1.72 -4.70 16.62
C ASN A 177 3.22 -4.63 16.37
N ALA A 178 4.01 -5.32 17.20
CA ALA A 178 5.47 -5.26 17.10
C ALA A 178 5.96 -5.91 15.78
N ASP A 179 5.38 -7.03 15.38
CA ASP A 179 5.71 -7.70 14.12
C ASP A 179 5.32 -6.85 12.91
N MET A 180 4.09 -6.31 12.88
CA MET A 180 3.65 -5.45 11.78
C MET A 180 4.50 -4.18 11.66
N LEU A 181 4.81 -3.50 12.78
CA LEU A 181 5.69 -2.33 12.79
C LEU A 181 7.11 -2.66 12.34
N ARG A 182 7.64 -3.80 12.78
CA ARG A 182 8.97 -4.28 12.35
C ARG A 182 9.02 -4.47 10.84
N ARG A 183 7.98 -5.07 10.24
CA ARG A 183 7.87 -5.26 8.77
C ARG A 183 7.81 -3.94 8.02
N LEU A 184 6.96 -3.02 8.42
CA LEU A 184 6.85 -1.69 7.80
C LEU A 184 8.15 -0.89 7.94
N THR A 185 8.80 -0.94 9.12
CA THR A 185 10.11 -0.30 9.35
C THR A 185 11.19 -0.92 8.46
N TRP A 186 11.18 -2.24 8.31
CA TRP A 186 12.09 -2.94 7.42
C TRP A 186 11.88 -2.51 5.96
N GLN A 187 10.63 -2.44 5.48
CA GLN A 187 10.32 -1.96 4.14
C GLN A 187 10.87 -0.54 3.90
N ALA A 188 10.70 0.35 4.89
CA ALA A 188 11.23 1.72 4.83
C ALA A 188 12.76 1.75 4.73
N ALA A 189 13.45 0.90 5.49
CA ALA A 189 14.90 0.79 5.52
C ALA A 189 15.49 0.20 4.21
N HIS A 190 14.73 -0.67 3.53
CA HIS A 190 15.13 -1.29 2.26
C HIS A 190 14.63 -0.53 1.01
N GLY A 191 14.38 0.77 1.15
CA GLY A 191 14.19 1.66 0.01
C GLY A 191 12.81 1.68 -0.62
N ALA A 192 11.78 1.06 0.00
CA ALA A 192 10.41 1.20 -0.48
C ALA A 192 10.02 2.68 -0.63
N ASP A 193 9.30 3.01 -1.69
CA ASP A 193 8.64 4.32 -1.84
C ASP A 193 7.26 4.31 -1.17
N ILE A 194 6.59 3.15 -1.15
CA ILE A 194 5.31 2.92 -0.49
C ILE A 194 5.43 1.68 0.40
N LEU A 195 5.01 1.79 1.67
CA LEU A 195 5.03 0.69 2.62
C LEU A 195 3.67 -0.01 2.64
N LYS A 196 3.66 -1.33 2.40
CA LYS A 196 2.39 -2.06 2.28
C LYS A 196 2.29 -3.25 3.22
N ILE A 197 1.14 -3.35 3.90
CA ILE A 197 0.75 -4.52 4.67
C ILE A 197 -0.74 -4.81 4.49
N ALA A 198 -1.09 -6.07 4.23
CA ALA A 198 -2.46 -6.54 4.15
C ALA A 198 -2.61 -7.79 5.01
N VAL A 199 -3.54 -7.76 5.98
CA VAL A 199 -3.69 -8.82 6.97
C VAL A 199 -5.14 -9.27 7.09
N MET A 200 -5.37 -10.51 7.52
CA MET A 200 -6.71 -11.07 7.69
C MET A 200 -7.18 -10.94 9.15
N PRO A 201 -8.20 -10.13 9.44
CA PRO A 201 -8.75 -10.03 10.77
C PRO A 201 -9.68 -11.22 11.06
N LYS A 202 -9.62 -11.75 12.28
CA LYS A 202 -10.56 -12.73 12.82
C LYS A 202 -11.57 -12.08 13.77
N THR A 203 -11.20 -10.94 14.34
CA THR A 203 -12.00 -10.19 15.30
C THR A 203 -11.96 -8.68 15.00
N PRO A 204 -12.92 -7.88 15.50
CA PRO A 204 -12.84 -6.42 15.43
C PRO A 204 -11.57 -5.85 16.07
N GLN A 205 -10.99 -6.54 17.05
CA GLN A 205 -9.76 -6.19 17.71
C GLN A 205 -8.56 -6.24 16.76
N ASP A 206 -8.56 -7.18 15.80
CA ASP A 206 -7.53 -7.27 14.77
C ASP A 206 -7.57 -6.08 13.81
N VAL A 207 -8.79 -5.60 13.49
CA VAL A 207 -8.98 -4.39 12.69
C VAL A 207 -8.44 -3.16 13.41
N SER A 208 -8.77 -3.01 14.71
CA SER A 208 -8.25 -1.92 15.56
C SER A 208 -6.72 -1.98 15.67
N ARG A 209 -6.15 -3.18 15.77
CA ARG A 209 -4.70 -3.39 15.79
C ARG A 209 -4.02 -2.88 14.53
N LEU A 210 -4.57 -3.17 13.35
CA LEU A 210 -4.01 -2.67 12.09
C LEU A 210 -4.09 -1.14 12.01
N THR A 211 -5.21 -0.53 12.39
CA THR A 211 -5.35 0.93 12.36
C THR A 211 -4.38 1.62 13.33
N ASP A 212 -4.17 1.04 14.52
CA ASP A 212 -3.17 1.51 15.49
C ASP A 212 -1.74 1.42 14.93
N VAL A 213 -1.39 0.29 14.30
CA VAL A 213 -0.08 0.13 13.64
C VAL A 213 0.10 1.12 12.50
N THR A 214 -0.93 1.36 11.70
CA THR A 214 -0.89 2.35 10.62
C THR A 214 -0.58 3.74 11.16
N TRP A 215 -1.28 4.15 12.22
CA TRP A 215 -1.04 5.42 12.88
C TRP A 215 0.36 5.51 13.50
N GLN A 216 0.81 4.48 14.21
CA GLN A 216 2.16 4.44 14.77
C GLN A 216 3.25 4.52 13.69
N MET A 217 3.03 3.88 12.53
CA MET A 217 3.98 3.97 11.43
C MET A 217 3.95 5.37 10.79
N ARG A 218 2.77 6.01 10.68
CA ARG A 218 2.66 7.40 10.21
C ARG A 218 3.45 8.39 11.05
N GLN A 219 3.57 8.16 12.35
CA GLN A 219 4.39 8.99 13.24
C GLN A 219 5.91 8.80 13.05
N ARG A 220 6.33 7.68 12.44
CA ARG A 220 7.73 7.26 12.31
C ARG A 220 8.31 7.41 10.90
N SER A 221 7.46 7.58 9.89
CA SER A 221 7.87 7.58 8.49
C SER A 221 7.14 8.65 7.70
N ASP A 222 7.85 9.33 6.82
CA ASP A 222 7.30 10.28 5.83
C ASP A 222 6.85 9.60 4.53
N LYS A 223 7.07 8.27 4.39
CA LYS A 223 6.69 7.52 3.18
C LYS A 223 5.18 7.26 3.14
N PRO A 224 4.56 7.26 1.94
CA PRO A 224 3.19 6.82 1.77
C PRO A 224 2.96 5.39 2.31
N LEU A 225 1.79 5.19 2.94
CA LEU A 225 1.37 3.90 3.48
C LEU A 225 0.19 3.34 2.66
N LEU A 226 0.16 2.02 2.55
CA LEU A 226 -0.90 1.23 1.92
C LEU A 226 -1.23 0.06 2.83
N THR A 227 -2.02 0.30 3.86
CA THR A 227 -2.33 -0.69 4.89
C THR A 227 -3.81 -1.06 4.88
N MET A 228 -4.11 -2.34 5.07
CA MET A 228 -5.50 -2.80 5.10
C MET A 228 -5.70 -4.08 5.88
N SER A 229 -6.83 -4.16 6.58
CA SER A 229 -7.45 -5.42 6.99
C SER A 229 -8.33 -5.93 5.86
N MET A 230 -8.22 -7.22 5.55
CA MET A 230 -8.97 -7.87 4.47
C MET A 230 -10.34 -8.36 4.94
N GLY A 231 -11.16 -8.86 4.01
CA GLY A 231 -12.50 -9.37 4.30
C GLY A 231 -13.50 -8.28 4.66
N GLY A 232 -14.76 -8.69 4.85
CA GLY A 232 -15.84 -7.76 5.17
C GLY A 232 -15.64 -7.05 6.52
N LEU A 233 -15.08 -7.75 7.51
CA LEU A 233 -14.76 -7.17 8.83
C LEU A 233 -13.74 -6.04 8.72
N GLY A 234 -12.75 -6.19 7.82
CA GLY A 234 -11.69 -5.23 7.59
C GLY A 234 -12.03 -4.09 6.62
N ALA A 235 -13.19 -4.13 5.96
CA ALA A 235 -13.55 -3.16 4.91
C ALA A 235 -13.46 -1.69 5.38
N VAL A 236 -13.73 -1.42 6.65
CA VAL A 236 -13.63 -0.08 7.24
C VAL A 236 -12.23 0.52 7.07
N THR A 237 -11.16 -0.28 7.09
CA THR A 237 -9.78 0.21 6.95
C THR A 237 -9.49 0.75 5.54
N ARG A 238 -10.24 0.29 4.54
CA ARG A 238 -10.13 0.80 3.17
C ARG A 238 -10.72 2.18 2.99
N MET A 239 -11.65 2.56 3.86
CA MET A 239 -12.37 3.84 3.83
C MET A 239 -11.78 4.89 4.77
N SER A 240 -11.07 4.47 5.82
CA SER A 240 -10.58 5.35 6.90
C SER A 240 -9.09 5.70 6.79
N GLY A 241 -8.47 5.47 5.63
CA GLY A 241 -7.02 5.65 5.43
C GLY A 241 -6.53 7.04 5.78
N GLU A 242 -7.24 8.10 5.40
CA GLU A 242 -6.86 9.49 5.72
C GLU A 242 -6.77 9.75 7.23
N VAL A 243 -7.66 9.12 8.02
CA VAL A 243 -7.68 9.30 9.48
C VAL A 243 -6.47 8.65 10.14
N PHE A 244 -6.06 7.47 9.66
CA PHE A 244 -5.00 6.68 10.28
C PHE A 244 -3.64 6.78 9.57
N GLY A 245 -3.57 7.48 8.43
CA GLY A 245 -2.32 7.76 7.72
C GLY A 245 -2.03 6.87 6.53
N SER A 246 -2.98 6.03 6.04
CA SER A 246 -2.83 5.31 4.77
C SER A 246 -3.20 6.20 3.59
N ASN A 247 -2.34 6.25 2.57
CA ASN A 247 -2.44 7.18 1.44
C ASN A 247 -3.01 6.56 0.17
N LEU A 248 -3.13 5.21 0.17
CA LEU A 248 -3.71 4.47 -0.95
C LEU A 248 -4.68 3.41 -0.40
N THR A 249 -5.59 2.99 -1.27
CA THR A 249 -6.52 1.90 -0.98
C THR A 249 -6.89 1.17 -2.26
N PHE A 250 -7.43 -0.06 -2.14
CA PHE A 250 -7.92 -0.83 -3.28
C PHE A 250 -9.44 -0.81 -3.35
N GLY A 251 -9.96 -0.49 -4.53
CA GLY A 251 -11.35 -0.64 -4.90
C GLY A 251 -11.54 -1.62 -6.07
N THR A 252 -12.77 -1.81 -6.53
CA THR A 252 -13.09 -2.67 -7.67
C THR A 252 -13.83 -1.92 -8.77
N LEU A 253 -13.57 -2.35 -10.02
CA LEU A 253 -14.40 -2.06 -11.19
C LEU A 253 -14.98 -3.41 -11.69
N GLY A 254 -15.98 -3.95 -10.97
CA GLY A 254 -16.54 -5.27 -11.18
C GLY A 254 -16.04 -6.27 -10.13
N GLU A 255 -15.32 -7.32 -10.53
CA GLU A 255 -14.87 -8.35 -9.59
C GLU A 255 -13.74 -7.86 -8.66
N ALA A 256 -13.80 -8.32 -7.41
CA ALA A 256 -12.78 -8.04 -6.42
C ALA A 256 -11.52 -8.90 -6.61
N SER A 257 -10.34 -8.30 -6.57
CA SER A 257 -9.06 -9.02 -6.61
C SER A 257 -8.61 -9.54 -5.24
N ALA A 258 -9.25 -9.06 -4.17
CA ALA A 258 -9.02 -9.49 -2.78
C ALA A 258 -10.28 -9.31 -1.93
N PRO A 259 -10.43 -10.10 -0.82
CA PRO A 259 -11.60 -10.01 0.05
C PRO A 259 -11.81 -8.59 0.64
N GLY A 260 -13.08 -8.16 0.69
CA GLY A 260 -13.48 -6.90 1.33
C GLY A 260 -13.21 -5.63 0.52
N GLN A 261 -12.86 -5.74 -0.77
CA GLN A 261 -12.81 -4.59 -1.66
C GLN A 261 -14.23 -4.07 -1.96
N LEU A 262 -14.35 -2.76 -2.11
CA LEU A 262 -15.59 -2.04 -2.37
C LEU A 262 -15.61 -1.55 -3.82
N ASP A 263 -16.81 -1.39 -4.37
CA ASP A 263 -16.96 -0.69 -5.67
C ASP A 263 -16.31 0.70 -5.61
N VAL A 264 -15.61 1.07 -6.67
CA VAL A 264 -14.80 2.29 -6.72
C VAL A 264 -15.62 3.57 -6.53
N GLN A 265 -16.87 3.60 -6.98
CA GLN A 265 -17.71 4.80 -6.83
C GLN A 265 -18.19 4.95 -5.38
N ALA A 266 -18.64 3.84 -4.76
CA ALA A 266 -19.05 3.82 -3.35
C ALA A 266 -17.86 4.14 -2.42
N LEU A 267 -16.69 3.60 -2.74
CA LEU A 267 -15.46 3.86 -2.00
C LEU A 267 -15.06 5.35 -2.09
N ASP A 268 -15.01 5.90 -3.29
CA ASP A 268 -14.65 7.31 -3.51
C ASP A 268 -15.63 8.27 -2.83
N GLN A 269 -16.94 7.97 -2.87
CA GLN A 269 -17.95 8.77 -2.19
C GLN A 269 -17.71 8.81 -0.67
N THR A 270 -17.38 7.65 -0.07
CA THR A 270 -17.08 7.54 1.36
C THR A 270 -15.79 8.29 1.71
N LEU A 271 -14.73 8.09 0.95
CA LEU A 271 -13.46 8.81 1.13
C LEU A 271 -13.63 10.32 0.99
N THR A 272 -14.43 10.77 0.03
CA THR A 272 -14.73 12.20 -0.16
C THR A 272 -15.52 12.79 1.01
N THR A 273 -16.45 12.01 1.58
CA THR A 273 -17.22 12.44 2.76
C THR A 273 -16.31 12.61 3.98
N LEU A 274 -15.43 11.64 4.24
CA LEU A 274 -14.47 11.70 5.33
C LEU A 274 -13.45 12.84 5.14
N HIS A 275 -12.96 13.01 3.92
CA HIS A 275 -12.03 14.10 3.59
C HIS A 275 -12.62 15.48 3.88
N LYS A 276 -13.88 15.72 3.49
CA LYS A 276 -14.58 16.98 3.80
C LYS A 276 -14.78 17.19 5.29
N ALA A 277 -15.07 16.13 6.03
CA ALA A 277 -15.22 16.21 7.50
C ALA A 277 -13.90 16.51 8.20
N ASN A 278 -12.77 15.98 7.70
CA ASN A 278 -11.44 16.23 8.26
C ASN A 278 -10.91 17.64 7.92
N ALA A 279 -11.41 18.29 6.87
CA ALA A 279 -11.01 19.64 6.45
C ALA A 279 -11.80 20.76 7.16
N SER A 280 -12.86 20.42 7.90
CA SER A 280 -13.70 21.34 8.66
C SER A 280 -13.20 21.53 10.09
#